data_a01564092ea9d9f86fd0ade163493dac
#
_entry.id   a01564092ea9d9f86fd0ade163493dac
#
_cell.length_a   1.000
_cell.length_b   1.000
_cell.length_c   1.000
_cell.angle_alpha   90.00
_cell.angle_beta   90.00
_cell.angle_gamma   90.00
#
_symmetry.space_group_name_H-M   'P 1'
#
loop_
_entity.id
_entity.type
_entity.pdbx_description
1 polymer ?
#
loop_
_entity_poly.entity_id
_entity_poly.type
_entity_poly.pdbx_seq_one_letter_code
_entity_poly.pdbx_strand_id
1 'polypeptide(L)'
;MHYSPKKDGARSHGLPYDPFKSSAVPRPIGWISTVSADGKHNLAPYSQYQNLTWDPPMVMFVANQSVLDNGKSRKDTVRNIEETGWFVWNMATYDLREAVNRSAKALPYGEDEFEFAGVTKASCLEAPGARVAESPINFEIEFVQSLHIPTGNPVSTFDLIIGRVAHVHIKDEFILDDGKIDILSIKPLARLGYYDYTYVDKMLSLIHI
;
A
#
# COMPACT_ATOMS: atom_id res chain seq x y z
N MET A 1 -7.12 30.63 3.76
CA MET A 1 -5.74 30.49 3.25
C MET A 1 -5.79 29.88 1.87
N HIS A 2 -4.97 30.36 0.94
CA HIS A 2 -4.76 29.73 -0.38
C HIS A 2 -3.29 29.85 -0.78
N TYR A 3 -2.80 28.95 -1.59
CA TYR A 3 -1.46 28.97 -2.17
C TYR A 3 -1.45 28.26 -3.52
N SER A 4 -0.47 28.54 -4.36
CA SER A 4 -0.36 27.97 -5.71
C SER A 4 0.92 27.14 -5.86
N PRO A 5 0.86 25.82 -5.68
CA PRO A 5 2.02 24.94 -5.89
C PRO A 5 2.66 25.12 -7.26
N LYS A 6 1.84 25.39 -8.29
CA LYS A 6 2.30 25.56 -9.67
C LYS A 6 3.10 26.84 -9.88
N LYS A 7 2.71 27.93 -9.22
CA LYS A 7 3.34 29.26 -9.42
C LYS A 7 4.50 29.49 -8.45
N ASP A 8 4.28 29.12 -7.19
CA ASP A 8 5.12 29.54 -6.08
C ASP A 8 5.93 28.40 -5.47
N GLY A 9 5.72 27.18 -5.98
CA GLY A 9 6.34 25.95 -5.49
C GLY A 9 5.50 25.22 -4.45
N ALA A 10 5.74 23.93 -4.32
CA ALA A 10 4.93 23.03 -3.48
C ALA A 10 4.92 23.39 -1.98
N ARG A 11 5.91 24.18 -1.51
CA ARG A 11 6.04 24.60 -0.11
C ARG A 11 5.72 26.06 0.14
N SER A 12 5.15 26.74 -0.84
CA SER A 12 4.80 28.19 -0.75
C SER A 12 3.69 28.53 0.25
N HIS A 13 3.07 27.52 0.86
CA HIS A 13 2.02 27.69 1.86
C HIS A 13 2.49 28.31 3.19
N GLY A 14 3.80 28.33 3.49
CA GLY A 14 4.37 28.91 4.70
C GLY A 14 4.10 28.16 6.01
N LEU A 15 3.44 26.99 5.95
CA LEU A 15 3.19 26.14 7.12
C LEU A 15 4.39 25.23 7.40
N PRO A 16 4.63 24.83 8.66
CA PRO A 16 5.71 23.89 9.01
C PRO A 16 5.49 22.50 8.42
N TYR A 17 4.24 22.11 8.18
CA TYR A 17 3.87 20.83 7.56
C TYR A 17 3.13 21.05 6.25
N ASP A 18 3.36 20.18 5.27
CA ASP A 18 2.73 20.26 3.96
C ASP A 18 1.24 19.90 4.05
N PRO A 19 0.30 20.87 3.84
CA PRO A 19 -1.13 20.62 3.98
C PRO A 19 -1.67 19.65 2.94
N PHE A 20 -1.05 19.53 1.77
CA PHE A 20 -1.47 18.58 0.73
C PHE A 20 -1.44 17.12 1.24
N LYS A 21 -0.46 16.79 2.08
CA LYS A 21 -0.33 15.43 2.64
C LYS A 21 -1.48 15.01 3.55
N SER A 22 -2.24 15.98 4.09
CA SER A 22 -3.36 15.74 5.01
C SER A 22 -4.71 16.25 4.48
N SER A 23 -4.80 16.63 3.19
CA SER A 23 -6.03 17.18 2.61
C SER A 23 -6.94 16.10 2.03
N ALA A 24 -6.39 15.02 1.50
CA ALA A 24 -7.15 13.89 0.96
C ALA A 24 -6.99 12.68 1.91
N VAL A 25 -7.89 12.60 2.88
CA VAL A 25 -7.85 11.61 3.97
C VAL A 25 -9.26 11.11 4.31
N PRO A 26 -9.42 9.93 4.89
CA PRO A 26 -8.40 8.93 5.16
C PRO A 26 -7.97 8.19 3.89
N ARG A 27 -6.69 7.83 3.79
CA ARG A 27 -6.21 7.00 2.67
C ARG A 27 -6.04 5.56 3.12
N PRO A 28 -6.55 4.57 2.36
CA PRO A 28 -6.29 3.17 2.65
C PRO A 28 -4.79 2.86 2.54
N ILE A 29 -4.34 1.84 3.23
CA ILE A 29 -2.95 1.38 3.19
C ILE A 29 -2.82 0.24 2.19
N GLY A 30 -1.99 0.43 1.18
CA GLY A 30 -1.48 -0.65 0.35
C GLY A 30 -0.32 -1.34 1.08
N TRP A 31 -0.60 -2.36 1.88
CA TRP A 31 0.44 -3.17 2.50
C TRP A 31 0.83 -4.26 1.51
N ILE A 32 1.88 -3.98 0.74
CA ILE A 32 2.24 -4.73 -0.46
C ILE A 32 3.36 -5.69 -0.14
N SER A 33 3.13 -6.97 -0.43
CA SER A 33 4.18 -7.99 -0.44
C SER A 33 4.56 -8.39 -1.86
N THR A 34 5.83 -8.68 -2.06
CA THR A 34 6.41 -9.11 -3.33
C THR A 34 7.50 -10.14 -3.08
N VAL A 35 7.94 -10.79 -4.15
CA VAL A 35 9.11 -11.67 -4.14
C VAL A 35 9.98 -11.31 -5.33
N SER A 36 11.29 -11.34 -5.16
CA SER A 36 12.24 -11.17 -6.27
C SER A 36 12.38 -12.46 -7.08
N ALA A 37 12.97 -12.36 -8.26
CA ALA A 37 13.23 -13.53 -9.11
C ALA A 37 14.14 -14.59 -8.44
N ASP A 38 14.96 -14.18 -7.47
CA ASP A 38 15.81 -15.08 -6.66
C ASP A 38 15.16 -15.51 -5.34
N GLY A 39 13.84 -15.29 -5.17
CA GLY A 39 13.03 -15.83 -4.07
C GLY A 39 13.08 -15.02 -2.77
N LYS A 40 13.60 -13.79 -2.78
CA LYS A 40 13.64 -12.92 -1.60
C LYS A 40 12.32 -12.19 -1.41
N HIS A 41 11.73 -12.34 -0.24
CA HIS A 41 10.48 -11.67 0.11
C HIS A 41 10.70 -10.23 0.52
N ASN A 42 9.69 -9.39 0.22
CA ASN A 42 9.65 -7.98 0.61
C ASN A 42 8.22 -7.63 1.03
N LEU A 43 8.08 -6.77 2.05
CA LEU A 43 6.80 -6.30 2.56
C LEU A 43 6.89 -4.82 2.94
N ALA A 44 6.11 -3.96 2.29
CA ALA A 44 6.16 -2.52 2.53
C ALA A 44 4.78 -1.85 2.46
N PRO A 45 4.48 -0.86 3.34
CA PRO A 45 3.23 -0.11 3.29
C PRO A 45 3.32 1.12 2.38
N TYR A 46 2.27 1.35 1.61
CA TYR A 46 2.07 2.51 0.74
C TYR A 46 0.75 3.21 1.08
N SER A 47 0.79 4.51 1.29
CA SER A 47 -0.40 5.28 1.67
C SER A 47 -1.08 6.01 0.49
N GLN A 48 -0.54 5.90 -0.70
CA GLN A 48 -1.23 6.22 -1.95
C GLN A 48 -1.67 4.89 -2.59
N TYR A 49 -2.77 4.34 -2.12
CA TYR A 49 -3.39 3.10 -2.60
C TYR A 49 -4.88 3.33 -2.83
N GLN A 50 -5.45 2.71 -3.89
CA GLN A 50 -6.87 2.80 -4.19
C GLN A 50 -7.32 1.67 -5.12
N ASN A 51 -8.58 1.23 -4.97
CA ASN A 51 -9.27 0.47 -6.00
C ASN A 51 -9.55 1.39 -7.20
N LEU A 52 -9.30 0.90 -8.42
CA LEU A 52 -9.55 1.64 -9.65
C LEU A 52 -10.89 1.30 -10.28
N THR A 53 -11.14 0.00 -10.45
CA THR A 53 -12.34 -0.54 -11.09
C THR A 53 -12.81 -1.78 -10.35
N TRP A 54 -14.06 -2.19 -10.58
CA TRP A 54 -14.63 -3.43 -10.04
C TRP A 54 -14.88 -4.50 -11.11
N ASP A 55 -14.89 -4.13 -12.40
CA ASP A 55 -15.03 -5.05 -13.52
C ASP A 55 -14.17 -4.58 -14.72
N PRO A 56 -13.02 -5.21 -14.97
CA PRO A 56 -12.33 -6.13 -14.08
C PRO A 56 -11.87 -5.46 -12.78
N PRO A 57 -11.74 -6.20 -11.66
CA PRO A 57 -11.27 -5.61 -10.41
C PRO A 57 -9.80 -5.22 -10.54
N MET A 58 -9.50 -3.94 -10.36
CA MET A 58 -8.15 -3.40 -10.47
C MET A 58 -7.83 -2.47 -9.30
N VAL A 59 -6.56 -2.41 -8.98
CA VAL A 59 -6.03 -1.55 -7.93
C VAL A 59 -4.83 -0.75 -8.42
N MET A 60 -4.52 0.33 -7.68
CA MET A 60 -3.30 1.10 -7.90
C MET A 60 -2.60 1.44 -6.58
N PHE A 61 -1.30 1.63 -6.65
CA PHE A 61 -0.56 2.33 -5.60
C PHE A 61 0.60 3.13 -6.19
N VAL A 62 1.11 4.09 -5.41
CA VAL A 62 2.24 4.92 -5.83
C VAL A 62 3.43 4.66 -4.93
N ALA A 63 4.57 4.29 -5.54
CA ALA A 63 5.85 4.14 -4.89
C ALA A 63 6.73 5.36 -5.13
N ASN A 64 7.16 6.01 -4.06
CA ASN A 64 8.18 7.07 -4.14
C ASN A 64 9.56 6.41 -4.30
N GLN A 65 10.22 6.71 -5.41
CA GLN A 65 11.57 6.30 -5.72
C GLN A 65 12.52 7.45 -5.35
N SER A 66 12.98 7.51 -4.12
CA SER A 66 14.09 8.39 -3.78
C SER A 66 15.42 7.68 -4.01
N VAL A 67 16.46 8.44 -4.38
CA VAL A 67 17.84 7.94 -4.27
C VAL A 67 18.08 7.73 -2.78
N LEU A 68 18.02 6.49 -2.35
CA LEU A 68 18.32 6.10 -0.98
C LEU A 68 19.81 6.28 -0.74
N ASP A 69 20.22 6.52 0.51
CA ASP A 69 21.61 6.71 0.92
C ASP A 69 22.56 5.57 0.49
N ASN A 70 22.01 4.43 0.09
CA ASN A 70 22.75 3.26 -0.42
C ASN A 70 22.95 3.25 -1.96
N GLY A 71 22.61 4.34 -2.67
CA GLY A 71 22.76 4.46 -4.12
C GLY A 71 21.74 3.67 -4.95
N LYS A 72 20.75 3.02 -4.33
CA LYS A 72 19.67 2.34 -5.05
C LYS A 72 18.66 3.34 -5.56
N SER A 73 18.48 3.38 -6.86
CA SER A 73 17.52 4.27 -7.53
C SER A 73 16.08 3.76 -7.47
N ARG A 74 15.83 2.53 -7.05
CA ARG A 74 14.54 1.87 -7.15
C ARG A 74 14.22 1.01 -5.92
N LYS A 75 12.96 1.09 -5.43
CA LYS A 75 12.47 0.26 -4.34
C LYS A 75 12.35 -1.20 -4.76
N ASP A 76 12.68 -2.11 -3.86
CA ASP A 76 12.60 -3.55 -4.09
C ASP A 76 11.19 -3.98 -4.51
N THR A 77 10.14 -3.42 -3.90
CA THR A 77 8.74 -3.68 -4.28
C THR A 77 8.50 -3.47 -5.77
N VAL A 78 8.92 -2.32 -6.35
CA VAL A 78 8.66 -2.01 -7.76
C VAL A 78 9.49 -2.90 -8.67
N ARG A 79 10.76 -3.11 -8.33
CA ARG A 79 11.63 -4.02 -9.08
C ARG A 79 11.06 -5.44 -9.11
N ASN A 80 10.69 -5.98 -7.96
CA ASN A 80 10.14 -7.33 -7.85
C ASN A 80 8.85 -7.49 -8.67
N ILE A 81 7.96 -6.48 -8.65
CA ILE A 81 6.72 -6.48 -9.44
C ILE A 81 7.02 -6.54 -10.95
N GLU A 82 7.97 -5.74 -11.42
CA GLU A 82 8.31 -5.72 -12.85
C GLU A 82 9.04 -6.98 -13.30
N GLU A 83 9.84 -7.60 -12.42
CA GLU A 83 10.56 -8.84 -12.70
C GLU A 83 9.65 -10.07 -12.68
N THR A 84 8.70 -10.14 -11.73
CA THR A 84 7.87 -11.33 -11.52
C THR A 84 6.47 -11.22 -12.12
N GLY A 85 6.00 -10.01 -12.40
CA GLY A 85 4.65 -9.75 -12.89
C GLY A 85 3.56 -9.83 -11.80
N TRP A 86 3.93 -9.92 -10.51
CA TRP A 86 2.99 -10.15 -9.42
C TRP A 86 3.27 -9.32 -8.17
N PHE A 87 2.21 -9.04 -7.43
CA PHE A 87 2.27 -8.54 -6.07
C PHE A 87 1.03 -8.96 -5.27
N VAL A 88 1.10 -8.86 -3.96
CA VAL A 88 -0.03 -9.14 -3.08
C VAL A 88 -0.34 -7.90 -2.24
N TRP A 89 -1.61 -7.50 -2.21
CA TRP A 89 -2.10 -6.54 -1.23
C TRP A 89 -2.61 -7.28 0.00
N ASN A 90 -2.22 -6.81 1.17
CA ASN A 90 -2.64 -7.34 2.46
C ASN A 90 -3.39 -6.22 3.20
N MET A 91 -4.57 -6.49 3.72
CA MET A 91 -5.32 -5.51 4.47
C MET A 91 -4.61 -5.17 5.78
N ALA A 92 -4.17 -3.94 5.91
CA ALA A 92 -3.63 -3.41 7.17
C ALA A 92 -4.78 -3.10 8.13
N THR A 93 -4.68 -3.60 9.37
CA THR A 93 -5.70 -3.40 10.40
C THR A 93 -5.11 -2.69 11.62
N TYR A 94 -5.99 -2.21 12.52
CA TYR A 94 -5.55 -1.64 13.80
C TYR A 94 -4.69 -2.61 14.61
N ASP A 95 -5.03 -3.89 14.64
CA ASP A 95 -4.30 -4.90 15.39
C ASP A 95 -2.92 -5.19 14.80
N LEU A 96 -2.76 -5.02 13.49
CA LEU A 96 -1.50 -5.19 12.76
C LEU A 96 -0.66 -3.89 12.64
N ARG A 97 -1.10 -2.76 13.22
CA ARG A 97 -0.46 -1.45 13.05
C ARG A 97 1.04 -1.42 13.36
N GLU A 98 1.47 -2.17 14.39
CA GLU A 98 2.88 -2.23 14.76
C GLU A 98 3.71 -3.00 13.73
N ALA A 99 3.17 -4.06 13.16
CA ALA A 99 3.81 -4.81 12.08
C ALA A 99 3.89 -3.97 10.80
N VAL A 100 2.80 -3.27 10.45
CA VAL A 100 2.78 -2.30 9.32
C VAL A 100 3.83 -1.22 9.52
N ASN A 101 3.96 -0.67 10.73
CA ASN A 101 4.95 0.35 11.04
C ASN A 101 6.39 -0.20 10.95
N ARG A 102 6.66 -1.41 11.47
CA ARG A 102 7.96 -2.05 11.38
C ARG A 102 8.36 -2.30 9.92
N SER A 103 7.45 -2.83 9.09
CA SER A 103 7.72 -3.10 7.67
C SER A 103 7.92 -1.84 6.81
N ALA A 104 7.69 -0.63 7.36
CA ALA A 104 8.00 0.64 6.70
C ALA A 104 9.49 1.00 6.75
N LYS A 105 10.30 0.27 7.56
CA LYS A 105 11.74 0.52 7.68
C LYS A 105 12.44 0.10 6.39
N ALA A 106 13.32 0.97 5.88
CA ALA A 106 14.19 0.61 4.77
C ALA A 106 15.26 -0.37 5.26
N LEU A 107 15.13 -1.63 4.89
CA LEU A 107 16.12 -2.67 5.15
C LEU A 107 17.10 -2.79 3.97
N PRO A 108 18.30 -3.36 4.18
CA PRO A 108 19.18 -3.77 3.09
C PRO A 108 18.48 -4.75 2.15
N TYR A 109 18.83 -4.69 0.85
CA TYR A 109 18.26 -5.61 -0.13
C TYR A 109 18.45 -7.08 0.25
N GLY A 110 17.34 -7.82 0.25
CA GLY A 110 17.31 -9.25 0.56
C GLY A 110 17.16 -9.58 2.04
N GLU A 111 17.04 -8.58 2.91
CA GLU A 111 16.48 -8.77 4.24
C GLU A 111 14.96 -8.88 4.13
N ASP A 112 14.37 -9.73 4.96
CA ASP A 112 12.96 -10.11 4.90
C ASP A 112 12.12 -9.28 5.86
N GLU A 113 11.32 -8.35 5.31
CA GLU A 113 10.45 -7.51 6.14
C GLU A 113 9.33 -8.28 6.83
N PHE A 114 8.93 -9.47 6.37
CA PHE A 114 7.97 -10.31 7.10
C PHE A 114 8.56 -10.73 8.46
N GLU A 115 9.79 -11.21 8.47
CA GLU A 115 10.49 -11.60 9.69
C GLU A 115 10.71 -10.38 10.59
N PHE A 116 11.19 -9.27 10.01
CA PHE A 116 11.42 -8.04 10.75
C PHE A 116 10.11 -7.45 11.34
N ALA A 117 9.01 -7.54 10.60
CA ALA A 117 7.70 -7.11 11.08
C ALA A 117 7.08 -8.07 12.11
N GLY A 118 7.55 -9.32 12.15
CA GLY A 118 7.03 -10.37 13.02
C GLY A 118 5.67 -10.89 12.55
N VAL A 119 5.50 -11.08 11.25
CA VAL A 119 4.29 -11.64 10.63
C VAL A 119 4.60 -12.91 9.87
N THR A 120 3.60 -13.76 9.72
CA THR A 120 3.73 -15.09 9.12
C THR A 120 3.42 -15.04 7.61
N LYS A 121 4.23 -15.72 6.82
CA LYS A 121 3.98 -15.94 5.39
C LYS A 121 2.94 -17.02 5.20
N ALA A 122 1.93 -16.75 4.39
CA ALA A 122 0.99 -17.75 3.88
C ALA A 122 1.09 -17.87 2.36
N SER A 123 0.87 -19.07 1.83
CA SER A 123 0.96 -19.36 0.40
C SER A 123 -0.10 -18.59 -0.37
N CYS A 124 0.24 -18.20 -1.58
CA CYS A 124 -0.67 -17.73 -2.62
C CYS A 124 -1.17 -18.90 -3.48
N LEU A 125 -2.19 -18.67 -4.29
CA LEU A 125 -2.71 -19.63 -5.26
C LEU A 125 -1.95 -19.57 -6.59
N GLU A 126 -1.64 -18.36 -7.07
CA GLU A 126 -0.93 -18.12 -8.33
C GLU A 126 0.29 -17.22 -8.17
N ALA A 127 0.20 -16.18 -7.36
CA ALA A 127 1.34 -15.29 -7.16
C ALA A 127 2.54 -16.04 -6.57
N PRO A 128 3.77 -15.82 -7.10
CA PRO A 128 4.96 -16.53 -6.63
C PRO A 128 5.41 -16.13 -5.23
N GLY A 129 4.86 -15.02 -4.70
CA GLY A 129 5.20 -14.48 -3.39
C GLY A 129 4.38 -15.07 -2.24
N ALA A 130 4.33 -14.35 -1.14
CA ALA A 130 3.56 -14.70 0.04
C ALA A 130 2.60 -13.58 0.44
N ARG A 131 1.48 -13.96 1.03
CA ARG A 131 0.56 -13.04 1.71
C ARG A 131 0.81 -13.05 3.21
N VAL A 132 0.39 -12.00 3.90
CA VAL A 132 0.43 -11.94 5.37
C VAL A 132 -0.70 -12.79 5.93
N ALA A 133 -0.36 -13.85 6.67
CA ALA A 133 -1.32 -14.82 7.21
C ALA A 133 -2.29 -14.19 8.21
N GLU A 134 -1.83 -13.22 8.98
CA GLU A 134 -2.64 -12.51 9.99
C GLU A 134 -3.63 -11.54 9.36
N SER A 135 -3.38 -11.06 8.14
CA SER A 135 -4.28 -10.14 7.43
C SER A 135 -5.64 -10.80 7.14
N PRO A 136 -6.77 -10.13 7.42
CA PRO A 136 -8.11 -10.70 7.22
C PRO A 136 -8.48 -10.86 5.75
N ILE A 137 -7.95 -9.98 4.89
CA ILE A 137 -8.22 -9.98 3.44
C ILE A 137 -6.90 -9.77 2.70
N ASN A 138 -6.68 -10.59 1.65
CA ASN A 138 -5.54 -10.41 0.75
C ASN A 138 -6.00 -10.49 -0.71
N PHE A 139 -5.33 -9.76 -1.58
CA PHE A 139 -5.50 -9.84 -3.04
C PHE A 139 -4.21 -10.29 -3.69
N GLU A 140 -4.26 -11.35 -4.50
CA GLU A 140 -3.19 -11.67 -5.44
C GLU A 140 -3.42 -10.87 -6.72
N ILE A 141 -2.41 -10.19 -7.19
CA ILE A 141 -2.56 -9.14 -8.20
C ILE A 141 -1.52 -9.32 -9.29
N GLU A 142 -2.02 -9.49 -10.52
CA GLU A 142 -1.20 -9.44 -11.73
C GLU A 142 -0.81 -7.99 -12.03
N PHE A 143 0.46 -7.76 -12.30
CA PHE A 143 0.97 -6.48 -12.78
C PHE A 143 0.45 -6.17 -14.18
N VAL A 144 -0.11 -4.99 -14.37
CA VAL A 144 -0.59 -4.53 -15.68
C VAL A 144 0.39 -3.54 -16.29
N GLN A 145 0.72 -2.47 -15.56
CA GLN A 145 1.67 -1.47 -16.03
C GLN A 145 2.17 -0.58 -14.88
N SER A 146 3.30 0.07 -15.12
CA SER A 146 3.79 1.19 -14.33
C SER A 146 3.76 2.48 -15.14
N LEU A 147 3.39 3.59 -14.50
CA LEU A 147 3.50 4.93 -15.05
C LEU A 147 4.51 5.72 -14.25
N HIS A 148 5.60 6.10 -14.90
CA HIS A 148 6.62 6.94 -14.30
C HIS A 148 6.16 8.40 -14.24
N ILE A 149 6.04 8.96 -13.03
CA ILE A 149 5.62 10.35 -12.81
C ILE A 149 6.87 11.17 -12.46
N PRO A 150 7.32 12.06 -13.37
CA PRO A 150 8.47 12.91 -13.10
C PRO A 150 8.16 13.91 -11.97
N THR A 151 9.15 14.22 -11.18
CA THR A 151 9.07 15.25 -10.14
C THR A 151 9.95 16.44 -10.50
N GLY A 152 9.76 17.57 -9.81
CA GLY A 152 10.66 18.70 -9.89
C GLY A 152 12.04 18.46 -9.25
N ASN A 153 12.24 17.30 -8.60
CA ASN A 153 13.51 16.91 -7.99
C ASN A 153 14.15 15.80 -8.85
N PRO A 154 15.35 16.03 -9.43
CA PRO A 154 15.99 15.07 -10.33
C PRO A 154 16.38 13.74 -9.65
N VAL A 155 16.43 13.70 -8.32
CA VAL A 155 16.79 12.50 -7.54
C VAL A 155 15.57 11.81 -6.91
N SER A 156 14.35 12.23 -7.26
CA SER A 156 13.11 11.64 -6.76
C SER A 156 12.12 11.46 -7.88
N THR A 157 11.53 10.29 -7.97
CA THR A 157 10.47 9.99 -8.93
C THR A 157 9.35 9.21 -8.25
N PHE A 158 8.20 9.14 -8.89
CA PHE A 158 7.09 8.30 -8.43
C PHE A 158 6.73 7.30 -9.53
N ASP A 159 6.55 6.04 -9.16
CA ASP A 159 5.96 5.04 -10.03
C ASP A 159 4.54 4.75 -9.56
N LEU A 160 3.56 5.01 -10.42
CA LEU A 160 2.19 4.56 -10.26
C LEU A 160 2.09 3.14 -10.80
N ILE A 161 1.82 2.18 -9.93
CA ILE A 161 1.67 0.77 -10.26
C ILE A 161 0.19 0.45 -10.37
N ILE A 162 -0.19 -0.22 -11.46
CA ILE A 162 -1.55 -0.69 -11.70
C ILE A 162 -1.52 -2.21 -11.82
N GLY A 163 -2.45 -2.90 -11.15
CA GLY A 163 -2.59 -4.33 -11.22
C GLY A 163 -4.03 -4.80 -11.25
N ARG A 164 -4.25 -5.98 -11.82
CA ARG A 164 -5.53 -6.68 -11.87
C ARG A 164 -5.58 -7.71 -10.75
N VAL A 165 -6.66 -7.71 -9.98
CA VAL A 165 -6.89 -8.71 -8.94
C VAL A 165 -7.24 -10.04 -9.60
N ALA A 166 -6.41 -11.05 -9.39
CA ALA A 166 -6.61 -12.42 -9.86
C ALA A 166 -7.32 -13.27 -8.80
N HIS A 167 -6.92 -13.16 -7.53
CA HIS A 167 -7.55 -13.89 -6.43
C HIS A 167 -7.80 -12.97 -5.23
N VAL A 168 -8.89 -13.28 -4.52
CA VAL A 168 -9.29 -12.63 -3.27
C VAL A 168 -9.35 -13.67 -2.18
N HIS A 169 -8.57 -13.49 -1.11
CA HIS A 169 -8.65 -14.31 0.11
C HIS A 169 -9.38 -13.52 1.18
N ILE A 170 -10.36 -14.10 1.80
CA ILE A 170 -11.12 -13.53 2.92
C ILE A 170 -11.21 -14.60 3.99
N LYS A 171 -10.90 -14.26 5.23
CA LYS A 171 -11.12 -15.18 6.35
C LYS A 171 -12.62 -15.28 6.64
N ASP A 172 -13.14 -16.50 6.71
CA ASP A 172 -14.58 -16.77 6.86
C ASP A 172 -15.18 -16.11 8.09
N GLU A 173 -14.39 -15.96 9.17
CA GLU A 173 -14.80 -15.30 10.42
C GLU A 173 -15.19 -13.82 10.25
N PHE A 174 -14.84 -13.19 9.15
CA PHE A 174 -15.21 -11.81 8.82
C PHE A 174 -16.32 -11.71 7.75
N ILE A 175 -16.97 -12.82 7.42
CA ILE A 175 -18.14 -12.82 6.54
C ILE A 175 -19.38 -12.94 7.41
N LEU A 176 -20.23 -11.90 7.37
CA LEU A 176 -21.48 -11.87 8.12
C LEU A 176 -22.53 -12.78 7.48
N ASP A 177 -23.55 -13.18 8.22
CA ASP A 177 -24.63 -14.04 7.76
C ASP A 177 -25.40 -13.47 6.55
N ASP A 178 -25.40 -12.13 6.39
CA ASP A 178 -26.00 -11.45 5.23
C ASP A 178 -25.06 -11.35 4.01
N GLY A 179 -23.86 -11.95 4.10
CA GLY A 179 -22.86 -11.97 3.04
C GLY A 179 -21.96 -10.73 2.95
N LYS A 180 -22.11 -9.78 3.86
CA LYS A 180 -21.22 -8.60 3.92
C LYS A 180 -19.94 -8.89 4.71
N ILE A 181 -18.94 -8.05 4.48
CA ILE A 181 -17.69 -8.07 5.24
C ILE A 181 -17.87 -7.28 6.56
N ASP A 182 -17.47 -7.87 7.68
CA ASP A 182 -17.49 -7.23 8.99
C ASP A 182 -16.34 -6.23 9.14
N ILE A 183 -16.48 -5.07 8.51
CA ILE A 183 -15.48 -4.00 8.52
C ILE A 183 -15.23 -3.46 9.93
N LEU A 184 -16.24 -3.45 10.80
CA LEU A 184 -16.06 -2.94 12.17
C LEU A 184 -15.20 -3.85 13.04
N SER A 185 -15.33 -5.16 12.89
CA SER A 185 -14.46 -6.12 13.59
C SER A 185 -13.04 -6.14 13.00
N ILE A 186 -12.89 -5.96 11.71
CA ILE A 186 -11.60 -5.89 11.01
C ILE A 186 -10.80 -4.64 11.41
N LYS A 187 -11.45 -3.48 11.56
CA LYS A 187 -10.83 -2.19 11.85
C LYS A 187 -9.72 -1.80 10.86
N PRO A 188 -10.03 -1.67 9.55
CA PRO A 188 -9.03 -1.30 8.56
C PRO A 188 -8.30 0.00 8.92
N LEU A 189 -6.96 -0.03 8.79
CA LEU A 189 -6.08 1.09 9.09
C LEU A 189 -6.03 2.06 7.89
N ALA A 190 -6.01 3.37 8.18
CA ALA A 190 -5.89 4.40 7.16
C ALA A 190 -4.96 5.55 7.58
N ARG A 191 -4.30 6.18 6.60
CA ARG A 191 -3.38 7.31 6.79
C ARG A 191 -4.14 8.64 6.82
N LEU A 192 -3.81 9.51 7.78
CA LEU A 192 -4.31 10.89 7.88
C LEU A 192 -3.30 11.94 7.39
N GLY A 193 -2.11 11.50 7.01
CA GLY A 193 -0.99 12.36 6.66
C GLY A 193 0.04 12.45 7.80
N TYR A 194 1.20 13.06 7.51
CA TYR A 194 2.32 13.18 8.45
C TYR A 194 2.67 11.84 9.13
N TYR A 195 2.47 11.73 10.44
CA TYR A 195 2.65 10.51 11.24
C TYR A 195 1.34 9.94 11.76
N ASP A 196 0.19 10.55 11.37
CA ASP A 196 -1.11 10.23 11.92
C ASP A 196 -1.82 9.14 11.11
N TYR A 197 -2.48 8.25 11.82
CA TYR A 197 -3.31 7.18 11.29
C TYR A 197 -4.67 7.17 11.99
N THR A 198 -5.63 6.56 11.36
CA THR A 198 -6.94 6.22 11.92
C THR A 198 -7.32 4.81 11.50
N TYR A 199 -8.42 4.31 12.04
CA TYR A 199 -9.03 3.05 11.61
C TYR A 199 -10.54 3.23 11.55
N VAL A 200 -11.23 2.30 10.86
CA VAL A 200 -12.69 2.34 10.77
C VAL A 200 -13.28 1.79 12.07
N ASP A 201 -13.95 2.65 12.84
CA ASP A 201 -14.62 2.33 14.10
C ASP A 201 -16.13 2.58 14.08
N LYS A 202 -16.62 3.23 13.02
CA LYS A 202 -18.04 3.54 12.82
C LYS A 202 -18.43 3.43 11.36
N MET A 203 -19.66 2.97 11.11
CA MET A 203 -20.27 2.98 9.78
C MET A 203 -21.43 3.97 9.73
N LEU A 204 -21.57 4.58 8.55
CA LEU A 204 -22.73 5.39 8.19
C LEU A 204 -23.37 4.79 6.95
N SER A 205 -24.66 4.56 6.97
CA SER A 205 -25.43 4.23 5.77
C SER A 205 -26.02 5.51 5.18
N LEU A 206 -25.64 5.78 3.92
CA LEU A 206 -26.19 6.90 3.17
C LEU A 206 -26.92 6.34 1.95
N ILE A 207 -28.00 7.02 1.54
CA ILE A 207 -28.65 6.74 0.27
C ILE A 207 -27.67 7.08 -0.84
N HIS A 208 -27.63 6.28 -1.89
CA HIS A 208 -26.69 6.41 -3.01
C HIS A 208 -26.51 7.86 -3.48
N ILE A 209 -25.24 8.18 -3.67
CA ILE A 209 -24.81 9.34 -4.43
C ILE A 209 -24.67 8.92 -5.89
#